data_33b6ea135835520280d946d395285870
#
_entry.id   33b6ea135835520280d946d395285870
#
_cell.length_a   1.000
_cell.length_b   1.000
_cell.length_c   1.000
_cell.angle_alpha   90.00
_cell.angle_beta   90.00
_cell.angle_gamma   90.00
#
_symmetry.space_group_name_H-M   'P 1'
#
loop_
_entity.id
_entity.type
_entity.pdbx_description
1 polymer ?
#
loop_
_entity_poly.entity_id
_entity_poly.type
_entity_poly.pdbx_seq_one_letter_code
_entity_poly.pdbx_strand_id
1 'polypeptide(L)'
;MKAGIVGLPNVGKSTLFNCLSNAKAQSANFPFCTIEPNVGVVNVPDPRLDRLADLVKPEKVIPATVEIVDIAGLVKGASKGEGLGNQFLGNIRETDAILHVLRCFDDDNIVHVDGAVDPLRDKETIDMELQLKDLETVEKRLEKINRAAKTGNKEAQKELEVLEKIISGLESAQNVRSIELSDDDRLSHVKSLQLITDKPVLYICNVSEDAAVAGNHYVDQVKAVVAKEKAEVLVLAVSIEADINELESYEERQLFLEDLGLSEPGSAKLIRAAYNLLTLHTYFTAGEKEVRAWTIPQGASAPQAAGVIHTDFEKGFIRAEVISYSDYENFGSELKVKEAGKIRVEGKEYIVKDGDVMHFRFNV
;
A
#
# COMPACT_ATOMS: atom_id res chain seq x y z
N MET A 1 -3.54 6.19 -4.96
CA MET A 1 -3.50 5.77 -3.53
C MET A 1 -2.04 5.67 -3.11
N LYS A 2 -1.74 6.10 -1.89
CA LYS A 2 -0.37 6.31 -1.40
C LYS A 2 -0.09 5.48 -0.16
N ALA A 3 1.05 4.79 -0.11
CA ALA A 3 1.55 4.14 1.10
C ALA A 3 2.72 4.96 1.68
N GLY A 4 2.66 5.29 2.96
CA GLY A 4 3.68 6.08 3.64
C GLY A 4 4.66 5.21 4.42
N ILE A 5 5.97 5.37 4.19
CA ILE A 5 7.01 4.70 4.96
C ILE A 5 7.24 5.50 6.24
N VAL A 6 7.08 4.83 7.39
CA VAL A 6 7.31 5.40 8.71
C VAL A 6 8.27 4.53 9.52
N GLY A 7 8.85 5.09 10.57
CA GLY A 7 9.74 4.38 11.51
C GLY A 7 10.69 5.35 12.20
N LEU A 8 11.41 4.91 13.20
CA LEU A 8 12.42 5.69 13.90
C LEU A 8 13.60 6.05 12.98
N PRO A 9 14.45 7.03 13.34
CA PRO A 9 15.71 7.26 12.65
C PRO A 9 16.62 6.02 12.61
N ASN A 10 17.41 5.87 11.55
CA ASN A 10 18.42 4.81 11.39
C ASN A 10 17.87 3.36 11.33
N VAL A 11 16.60 3.16 10.98
CA VAL A 11 16.02 1.81 10.78
C VAL A 11 16.09 1.33 9.32
N GLY A 12 16.62 2.15 8.38
CA GLY A 12 16.75 1.80 6.96
C GLY A 12 15.67 2.39 6.04
N LYS A 13 14.80 3.31 6.51
CA LYS A 13 13.69 3.87 5.71
C LYS A 13 14.15 4.51 4.40
N SER A 14 15.08 5.46 4.47
CA SER A 14 15.51 6.22 3.28
C SER A 14 16.28 5.33 2.30
N THR A 15 17.04 4.35 2.80
CA THR A 15 17.69 3.35 1.95
C THR A 15 16.61 2.51 1.23
N LEU A 16 15.62 2.02 1.96
CA LEU A 16 14.50 1.27 1.39
C LEU A 16 13.75 2.09 0.33
N PHE A 17 13.42 3.34 0.63
CA PHE A 17 12.75 4.23 -0.31
C PHE A 17 13.60 4.46 -1.58
N ASN A 18 14.90 4.66 -1.44
CA ASN A 18 15.81 4.81 -2.57
C ASN A 18 15.87 3.53 -3.41
N CYS A 19 15.90 2.35 -2.79
CA CYS A 19 15.85 1.07 -3.49
C CYS A 19 14.56 0.94 -4.32
N LEU A 20 13.43 1.28 -3.74
CA LEU A 20 12.14 1.24 -4.43
C LEU A 20 12.04 2.28 -5.56
N SER A 21 12.60 3.47 -5.37
CA SER A 21 12.53 4.58 -6.32
C SER A 21 13.54 4.46 -7.47
N ASN A 22 14.73 3.92 -7.21
CA ASN A 22 15.78 3.72 -8.22
C ASN A 22 15.46 2.57 -9.20
N ALA A 23 14.68 1.59 -8.79
CA ALA A 23 14.10 0.60 -9.71
C ALA A 23 13.30 1.25 -10.87
N LYS A 24 12.91 2.53 -10.73
CA LYS A 24 12.26 3.35 -11.74
C LYS A 24 13.20 3.88 -12.83
N ALA A 25 14.46 4.15 -12.52
CA ALA A 25 15.41 4.74 -13.50
C ALA A 25 15.72 3.78 -14.66
N GLN A 26 15.47 2.48 -14.49
CA GLN A 26 15.68 1.45 -15.49
C GLN A 26 14.44 1.13 -16.35
N SER A 27 13.25 1.58 -15.96
CA SER A 27 12.01 1.36 -16.72
C SER A 27 11.37 2.68 -17.14
N ALA A 28 11.82 3.24 -18.28
CA ALA A 28 11.13 4.14 -19.22
C ALA A 28 10.37 5.37 -18.68
N ASN A 29 10.79 6.52 -19.15
CA ASN A 29 10.05 7.73 -19.56
C ASN A 29 8.51 7.70 -19.39
N PHE A 30 8.03 8.05 -18.19
CA PHE A 30 6.66 8.52 -18.03
C PHE A 30 6.65 10.04 -18.28
N PRO A 31 6.04 10.55 -19.38
CA PRO A 31 5.74 11.96 -19.50
C PRO A 31 4.67 12.31 -18.47
N PHE A 32 4.88 13.40 -17.71
CA PHE A 32 3.96 13.99 -16.72
C PHE A 32 4.03 13.55 -15.24
N CYS A 33 5.11 12.98 -14.75
CA CYS A 33 5.31 12.92 -13.30
C CYS A 33 6.00 14.20 -12.81
N THR A 34 5.24 15.06 -12.15
CA THR A 34 5.82 16.05 -11.23
C THR A 34 6.47 15.28 -10.09
N ILE A 35 7.79 15.36 -9.98
CA ILE A 35 8.54 14.72 -8.89
C ILE A 35 8.34 15.62 -7.67
N GLU A 36 7.37 15.31 -6.83
CA GLU A 36 7.32 15.87 -5.48
C GLU A 36 8.47 15.25 -4.68
N PRO A 37 9.25 16.06 -3.93
CA PRO A 37 10.28 15.51 -3.05
C PRO A 37 9.63 14.47 -2.12
N ASN A 38 10.27 13.30 -2.01
CA ASN A 38 9.85 12.18 -1.18
C ASN A 38 8.62 11.37 -1.66
N VAL A 39 8.15 11.52 -2.90
CA VAL A 39 7.12 10.65 -3.49
C VAL A 39 7.73 9.81 -4.61
N GLY A 40 7.74 8.50 -4.45
CA GLY A 40 8.15 7.53 -5.47
C GLY A 40 6.92 6.87 -6.11
N VAL A 41 6.83 6.92 -7.44
CA VAL A 41 5.87 6.08 -8.19
C VAL A 41 6.60 4.80 -8.58
N VAL A 42 6.15 3.65 -8.12
CA VAL A 42 6.86 2.37 -8.25
C VAL A 42 6.03 1.42 -9.10
N ASN A 43 6.69 0.69 -10.01
CA ASN A 43 6.04 -0.32 -10.82
C ASN A 43 5.68 -1.54 -9.96
N VAL A 44 4.46 -2.06 -10.15
CA VAL A 44 4.00 -3.28 -9.49
C VAL A 44 4.42 -4.49 -10.32
N PRO A 45 5.30 -5.37 -9.80
CA PRO A 45 5.67 -6.60 -10.48
C PRO A 45 4.46 -7.53 -10.60
N ASP A 46 4.07 -7.87 -11.82
CA ASP A 46 2.94 -8.77 -12.09
C ASP A 46 3.29 -9.75 -13.23
N PRO A 47 3.55 -11.02 -12.93
CA PRO A 47 3.91 -12.02 -13.93
C PRO A 47 2.82 -12.23 -14.99
N ARG A 48 1.57 -11.86 -14.70
CA ARG A 48 0.47 -11.93 -15.67
C ARG A 48 0.65 -10.94 -16.81
N LEU A 49 1.19 -9.75 -16.50
CA LEU A 49 1.51 -8.73 -17.51
C LEU A 49 2.59 -9.23 -18.47
N ASP A 50 3.66 -9.82 -17.93
CA ASP A 50 4.75 -10.38 -18.71
C ASP A 50 4.24 -11.50 -19.61
N ARG A 51 3.41 -12.38 -19.06
CA ARG A 51 2.80 -13.46 -19.82
C ARG A 51 1.88 -12.99 -20.93
N LEU A 52 1.07 -11.96 -20.69
CA LEU A 52 0.24 -11.33 -21.73
C LEU A 52 1.10 -10.68 -22.82
N ALA A 53 2.22 -10.05 -22.45
CA ALA A 53 3.16 -9.47 -23.40
C ALA A 53 3.80 -10.54 -24.31
N ASP A 54 4.16 -11.69 -23.75
CA ASP A 54 4.68 -12.83 -24.54
C ASP A 54 3.68 -13.36 -25.54
N LEU A 55 2.40 -13.40 -25.16
CA LEU A 55 1.32 -13.91 -26.03
C LEU A 55 0.93 -12.93 -27.14
N VAL A 56 0.85 -11.64 -26.80
CA VAL A 56 0.40 -10.58 -27.72
C VAL A 56 1.54 -10.01 -28.55
N LYS A 57 2.77 -9.98 -28.00
CA LYS A 57 3.97 -9.35 -28.59
C LYS A 57 3.75 -7.89 -28.96
N PRO A 58 3.37 -7.03 -28.00
CA PRO A 58 3.03 -5.65 -28.25
C PRO A 58 4.27 -4.80 -28.52
N GLU A 59 4.07 -3.60 -29.07
CA GLU A 59 5.13 -2.59 -29.20
C GLU A 59 5.57 -2.03 -27.83
N LYS A 60 4.64 -1.99 -26.84
CA LYS A 60 4.89 -1.44 -25.49
C LYS A 60 4.22 -2.29 -24.42
N VAL A 61 4.91 -2.41 -23.27
CA VAL A 61 4.37 -3.02 -22.05
C VAL A 61 4.40 -1.97 -20.94
N ILE A 62 3.26 -1.73 -20.29
CA ILE A 62 3.14 -0.71 -19.24
C ILE A 62 2.60 -1.36 -17.96
N PRO A 63 3.39 -1.43 -16.88
CA PRO A 63 2.97 -2.00 -15.61
C PRO A 63 2.01 -1.09 -14.86
N ALA A 64 1.28 -1.67 -13.91
CA ALA A 64 0.57 -0.93 -12.87
C ALA A 64 1.57 -0.23 -11.95
N THR A 65 1.13 0.83 -11.29
CA THR A 65 1.99 1.60 -10.38
C THR A 65 1.33 1.85 -9.04
N VAL A 66 2.14 2.01 -8.00
CA VAL A 66 1.73 2.44 -6.67
C VAL A 66 2.62 3.62 -6.22
N GLU A 67 2.04 4.56 -5.50
CA GLU A 67 2.79 5.67 -4.92
C GLU A 67 3.27 5.30 -3.52
N ILE A 68 4.58 5.48 -3.29
CA ILE A 68 5.21 5.31 -1.97
C ILE A 68 5.81 6.65 -1.56
N VAL A 69 5.56 7.05 -0.32
CA VAL A 69 6.00 8.33 0.24
C VAL A 69 7.01 8.08 1.34
N ASP A 70 8.24 8.62 1.22
CA ASP A 70 9.19 8.63 2.34
C ASP A 70 8.78 9.74 3.32
N ILE A 71 8.33 9.33 4.48
CA ILE A 71 7.96 10.26 5.53
C ILE A 71 9.13 10.37 6.51
N ALA A 72 9.66 11.58 6.71
CA ALA A 72 10.79 11.83 7.59
C ALA A 72 10.63 11.15 8.95
N GLY A 73 11.73 10.67 9.54
CA GLY A 73 11.66 9.86 10.76
C GLY A 73 10.93 10.55 11.92
N LEU A 74 10.02 9.84 12.55
CA LEU A 74 9.36 10.27 13.77
C LEU A 74 10.37 10.24 14.92
N VAL A 75 10.40 11.30 15.71
CA VAL A 75 11.10 11.33 17.00
C VAL A 75 10.07 11.45 18.11
N LYS A 76 10.39 10.90 19.28
CA LYS A 76 9.57 10.98 20.49
C LYS A 76 9.21 12.44 20.79
N GLY A 77 7.91 12.70 21.06
CA GLY A 77 7.41 14.06 21.34
C GLY A 77 6.92 14.82 20.10
N ALA A 78 6.82 14.18 18.94
CA ALA A 78 6.34 14.82 17.72
C ALA A 78 4.88 15.29 17.81
N SER A 79 4.06 14.62 18.60
CA SER A 79 2.65 15.00 18.84
C SER A 79 2.52 16.27 19.67
N LYS A 80 3.52 16.60 20.51
CA LYS A 80 3.55 17.78 21.38
C LYS A 80 4.38 18.95 20.82
N GLY A 81 5.12 18.71 19.71
CA GLY A 81 6.03 19.66 19.11
C GLY A 81 5.36 20.66 18.17
N GLU A 82 5.79 21.94 18.26
CA GLU A 82 5.53 22.91 17.21
C GLU A 82 6.48 22.65 16.02
N GLY A 83 5.96 22.68 14.80
CA GLY A 83 6.78 22.61 13.57
C GLY A 83 6.89 21.22 12.93
N LEU A 84 8.07 20.62 12.92
CA LEU A 84 8.38 19.39 12.12
C LEU A 84 7.52 18.17 12.48
N GLY A 85 7.16 17.99 13.76
CA GLY A 85 6.32 16.88 14.20
C GLY A 85 4.89 16.95 13.64
N ASN A 86 4.28 18.14 13.62
CA ASN A 86 2.95 18.33 13.04
C ASN A 86 2.95 18.15 11.51
N GLN A 87 4.03 18.56 10.83
CA GLN A 87 4.19 18.35 9.40
C GLN A 87 4.31 16.84 9.08
N PHE A 88 5.09 16.10 9.86
CA PHE A 88 5.21 14.67 9.75
C PHE A 88 3.83 13.96 9.88
N LEU A 89 3.07 14.26 10.94
CA LEU A 89 1.75 13.68 11.17
C LEU A 89 0.75 14.08 10.07
N GLY A 90 0.89 15.29 9.50
CA GLY A 90 0.16 15.74 8.33
C GLY A 90 0.43 14.88 7.10
N ASN A 91 1.71 14.61 6.82
CA ASN A 91 2.12 13.78 5.68
C ASN A 91 1.59 12.33 5.80
N ILE A 92 1.62 11.74 7.02
CA ILE A 92 1.01 10.40 7.23
C ILE A 92 -0.50 10.46 7.00
N ARG A 93 -1.17 11.53 7.41
CA ARG A 93 -2.63 11.67 7.22
C ARG A 93 -3.04 11.65 5.75
N GLU A 94 -2.20 12.15 4.87
CA GLU A 94 -2.43 12.17 3.42
C GLU A 94 -2.19 10.83 2.72
N THR A 95 -1.64 9.82 3.41
CA THR A 95 -1.46 8.47 2.87
C THR A 95 -2.68 7.59 3.15
N ASP A 96 -2.84 6.52 2.37
CA ASP A 96 -3.96 5.57 2.51
C ASP A 96 -3.58 4.34 3.35
N ALA A 97 -2.28 4.04 3.45
CA ALA A 97 -1.72 2.92 4.22
C ALA A 97 -0.35 3.29 4.82
N ILE A 98 0.09 2.55 5.82
CA ILE A 98 1.36 2.74 6.53
C ILE A 98 2.28 1.54 6.31
N LEU A 99 3.51 1.81 5.89
CA LEU A 99 4.62 0.86 5.82
C LEU A 99 5.56 1.15 6.98
N HIS A 100 5.42 0.40 8.09
CA HIS A 100 6.14 0.66 9.32
C HIS A 100 7.43 -0.15 9.37
N VAL A 101 8.58 0.51 9.17
CA VAL A 101 9.90 -0.11 9.19
C VAL A 101 10.43 -0.20 10.61
N LEU A 102 10.78 -1.43 11.01
CA LEU A 102 11.37 -1.76 12.31
C LEU A 102 12.79 -2.29 12.11
N ARG A 103 13.73 -1.84 12.93
CA ARG A 103 15.09 -2.37 12.96
C ARG A 103 15.10 -3.68 13.73
N CYS A 104 15.43 -4.77 13.06
CA CYS A 104 15.51 -6.13 13.59
C CYS A 104 16.91 -6.72 13.38
N PHE A 105 17.96 -5.92 13.53
CA PHE A 105 19.36 -6.33 13.42
C PHE A 105 20.24 -5.50 14.34
N ASP A 106 21.32 -6.11 14.82
CA ASP A 106 22.35 -5.45 15.61
C ASP A 106 23.49 -5.00 14.68
N ASP A 107 23.94 -3.75 14.85
CA ASP A 107 25.12 -3.19 14.18
C ASP A 107 25.68 -2.05 15.03
N ASP A 108 26.89 -2.25 15.54
CA ASP A 108 27.57 -1.29 16.42
C ASP A 108 27.94 0.04 15.72
N ASN A 109 28.00 0.04 14.38
CA ASN A 109 28.30 1.24 13.59
C ASN A 109 27.05 2.11 13.36
N ILE A 110 25.85 1.59 13.58
CA ILE A 110 24.58 2.30 13.40
C ILE A 110 23.99 2.63 14.75
N VAL A 111 24.08 3.91 15.13
CA VAL A 111 23.54 4.38 16.43
C VAL A 111 22.03 4.21 16.47
N HIS A 112 21.52 3.57 17.55
CA HIS A 112 20.11 3.54 17.86
C HIS A 112 19.72 4.74 18.73
N VAL A 113 18.54 5.35 18.47
CA VAL A 113 18.08 6.58 19.17
C VAL A 113 17.94 6.36 20.68
N ASP A 114 17.51 5.15 21.07
CA ASP A 114 17.31 4.76 22.48
C ASP A 114 18.44 3.85 23.03
N GLY A 115 19.57 3.78 22.33
CA GLY A 115 20.80 3.11 22.79
C GLY A 115 20.86 1.60 22.56
N ALA A 116 19.73 0.91 22.38
CA ALA A 116 19.68 -0.54 22.14
C ALA A 116 18.58 -0.86 21.14
N VAL A 117 18.74 -1.93 20.35
CA VAL A 117 17.73 -2.43 19.42
C VAL A 117 16.61 -3.11 20.19
N ASP A 118 15.40 -2.63 20.00
CA ASP A 118 14.17 -3.22 20.55
C ASP A 118 12.99 -2.85 19.64
N PRO A 119 12.66 -3.71 18.68
CA PRO A 119 11.62 -3.39 17.68
C PRO A 119 10.21 -3.25 18.28
N LEU A 120 9.94 -3.88 19.45
CA LEU A 120 8.64 -3.73 20.11
C LEU A 120 8.50 -2.35 20.75
N ARG A 121 9.50 -1.92 21.50
CA ARG A 121 9.55 -0.57 22.06
C ARG A 121 9.49 0.51 20.97
N ASP A 122 10.19 0.29 19.85
CA ASP A 122 10.22 1.22 18.72
C ASP A 122 8.84 1.32 18.07
N LYS A 123 8.15 0.19 17.90
CA LYS A 123 6.76 0.13 17.43
C LYS A 123 5.82 0.89 18.38
N GLU A 124 5.90 0.60 19.69
CA GLU A 124 5.07 1.26 20.69
C GLU A 124 5.29 2.77 20.74
N THR A 125 6.53 3.22 20.57
CA THR A 125 6.88 4.65 20.52
C THR A 125 6.17 5.35 19.37
N ILE A 126 6.20 4.76 18.17
CA ILE A 126 5.50 5.29 16.99
C ILE A 126 3.99 5.23 17.20
N ASP A 127 3.45 4.10 17.62
CA ASP A 127 2.00 3.95 17.83
C ASP A 127 1.48 5.00 18.83
N MET A 128 2.19 5.23 19.92
CA MET A 128 1.80 6.23 20.94
C MET A 128 1.71 7.65 20.34
N GLU A 129 2.69 8.06 19.53
CA GLU A 129 2.66 9.39 18.90
C GLU A 129 1.48 9.55 17.92
N LEU A 130 1.17 8.48 17.16
CA LEU A 130 0.02 8.47 16.25
C LEU A 130 -1.31 8.46 17.02
N GLN A 131 -1.41 7.67 18.09
CA GLN A 131 -2.58 7.60 18.98
C GLN A 131 -2.88 8.94 19.65
N LEU A 132 -1.86 9.62 20.16
CA LEU A 132 -2.02 10.95 20.76
C LEU A 132 -2.57 11.96 19.76
N LYS A 133 -2.13 11.88 18.50
CA LYS A 133 -2.66 12.78 17.45
C LYS A 133 -4.10 12.46 17.07
N ASP A 134 -4.46 11.19 17.04
CA ASP A 134 -5.83 10.77 16.79
C ASP A 134 -6.73 11.17 17.97
N LEU A 135 -6.28 11.00 19.21
CA LEU A 135 -7.00 11.40 20.41
C LEU A 135 -7.37 12.90 20.34
N GLU A 136 -6.39 13.76 20.03
CA GLU A 136 -6.63 15.22 19.83
C GLU A 136 -7.72 15.48 18.76
N THR A 137 -7.70 14.69 17.68
CA THR A 137 -8.66 14.85 16.59
C THR A 137 -10.07 14.43 17.01
N VAL A 138 -10.18 13.30 17.71
CA VAL A 138 -11.46 12.75 18.20
C VAL A 138 -12.05 13.63 19.29
N GLU A 139 -11.25 14.13 20.24
CA GLU A 139 -11.70 15.06 21.30
C GLU A 139 -12.28 16.34 20.71
N LYS A 140 -11.60 16.95 19.74
CA LYS A 140 -12.12 18.14 19.04
C LYS A 140 -13.45 17.87 18.31
N ARG A 141 -13.63 16.67 17.78
CA ARG A 141 -14.90 16.27 17.15
C ARG A 141 -15.99 16.06 18.18
N LEU A 142 -15.67 15.41 19.29
CA LEU A 142 -16.56 15.14 20.41
C LEU A 142 -17.10 16.45 21.02
N GLU A 143 -16.26 17.47 21.22
CA GLU A 143 -16.70 18.79 21.69
C GLU A 143 -17.74 19.44 20.78
N LYS A 144 -17.57 19.30 19.46
CA LYS A 144 -18.51 19.85 18.46
C LYS A 144 -19.84 19.12 18.45
N ILE A 145 -19.84 17.78 18.50
CA ILE A 145 -21.05 16.98 18.39
C ILE A 145 -21.87 16.94 19.69
N ASN A 146 -21.23 17.13 20.83
CA ASN A 146 -21.84 17.02 22.16
C ASN A 146 -23.05 17.97 22.33
N ARG A 147 -23.03 19.16 21.74
CA ARG A 147 -24.15 20.09 21.77
C ARG A 147 -25.37 19.54 21.03
N ALA A 148 -25.14 18.98 19.84
CA ALA A 148 -26.22 18.41 19.01
C ALA A 148 -26.79 17.13 19.65
N ALA A 149 -25.96 16.29 20.25
CA ALA A 149 -26.39 15.09 20.98
C ALA A 149 -27.29 15.44 22.17
N LYS A 150 -26.95 16.48 22.93
CA LYS A 150 -27.76 16.98 24.09
C LYS A 150 -29.13 17.53 23.68
N THR A 151 -29.31 17.97 22.43
CA THR A 151 -30.61 18.46 21.94
C THR A 151 -31.51 17.32 21.40
N GLY A 152 -31.11 16.05 21.56
CA GLY A 152 -31.92 14.89 21.19
C GLY A 152 -31.76 14.44 19.72
N ASN A 153 -30.73 14.90 19.01
CA ASN A 153 -30.40 14.43 17.69
C ASN A 153 -29.83 13.00 17.78
N LYS A 154 -30.59 12.01 17.27
CA LYS A 154 -30.23 10.58 17.36
C LYS A 154 -28.93 10.22 16.62
N GLU A 155 -28.69 10.83 15.48
CA GLU A 155 -27.45 10.62 14.71
C GLU A 155 -26.22 11.13 15.49
N ALA A 156 -26.35 12.33 16.09
CA ALA A 156 -25.30 12.89 16.94
C ALA A 156 -25.08 12.07 18.23
N GLN A 157 -26.12 11.45 18.78
CA GLN A 157 -25.99 10.53 19.91
C GLN A 157 -25.23 9.26 19.53
N LYS A 158 -25.52 8.68 18.37
CA LYS A 158 -24.80 7.50 17.86
C LYS A 158 -23.34 7.83 17.57
N GLU A 159 -23.06 8.95 16.92
CA GLU A 159 -21.70 9.41 16.68
C GLU A 159 -20.94 9.61 18.02
N LEU A 160 -21.60 10.20 19.03
CA LEU A 160 -21.00 10.39 20.36
C LEU A 160 -20.54 9.06 20.97
N GLU A 161 -21.41 8.03 20.95
CA GLU A 161 -21.09 6.69 21.47
C GLU A 161 -19.87 6.07 20.75
N VAL A 162 -19.77 6.25 19.43
CA VAL A 162 -18.64 5.76 18.63
C VAL A 162 -17.35 6.51 19.02
N LEU A 163 -17.40 7.83 19.14
CA LEU A 163 -16.24 8.64 19.53
C LEU A 163 -15.76 8.31 20.95
N GLU A 164 -16.66 8.07 21.91
CA GLU A 164 -16.32 7.66 23.27
C GLU A 164 -15.62 6.29 23.30
N LYS A 165 -16.07 5.33 22.47
CA LYS A 165 -15.37 4.03 22.32
C LYS A 165 -13.95 4.21 21.77
N ILE A 166 -13.79 5.08 20.76
CA ILE A 166 -12.47 5.37 20.17
C ILE A 166 -11.54 6.00 21.21
N ILE A 167 -12.00 6.99 21.97
CA ILE A 167 -11.23 7.63 23.02
C ILE A 167 -10.78 6.60 24.06
N SER A 168 -11.70 5.78 24.57
CA SER A 168 -11.37 4.73 25.55
C SER A 168 -10.35 3.73 25.01
N GLY A 169 -10.42 3.35 23.73
CA GLY A 169 -9.43 2.50 23.06
C GLY A 169 -8.06 3.16 22.98
N LEU A 170 -8.00 4.42 22.51
CA LEU A 170 -6.76 5.18 22.39
C LEU A 170 -6.08 5.42 23.75
N GLU A 171 -6.85 5.74 24.80
CA GLU A 171 -6.36 5.88 26.19
C GLU A 171 -5.82 4.54 26.74
N SER A 172 -6.31 3.42 26.23
CA SER A 172 -5.83 2.07 26.55
C SER A 172 -4.71 1.59 25.62
N ALA A 173 -4.06 2.50 24.89
CA ALA A 173 -3.00 2.22 23.92
C ALA A 173 -3.41 1.27 22.78
N GLN A 174 -4.69 1.28 22.38
CA GLN A 174 -5.19 0.55 21.21
C GLN A 174 -5.22 1.45 19.99
N ASN A 175 -4.75 0.94 18.85
CA ASN A 175 -4.91 1.60 17.56
C ASN A 175 -6.37 1.51 17.10
N VAL A 176 -6.91 2.55 16.47
CA VAL A 176 -8.33 2.61 16.05
C VAL A 176 -8.73 1.44 15.15
N ARG A 177 -7.81 0.96 14.27
CA ARG A 177 -8.04 -0.23 13.42
C ARG A 177 -8.33 -1.51 14.21
N SER A 178 -7.88 -1.59 15.48
CA SER A 178 -8.08 -2.76 16.36
C SER A 178 -9.32 -2.64 17.25
N ILE A 179 -9.99 -1.49 17.28
CA ILE A 179 -11.22 -1.28 18.05
C ILE A 179 -12.40 -1.93 17.32
N GLU A 180 -13.21 -2.70 18.03
CA GLU A 180 -14.41 -3.31 17.46
C GLU A 180 -15.50 -2.26 17.23
N LEU A 181 -15.70 -1.93 15.95
CA LEU A 181 -16.75 -1.04 15.45
C LEU A 181 -17.45 -1.74 14.28
N SER A 182 -18.74 -1.50 14.09
CA SER A 182 -19.44 -1.97 12.91
C SER A 182 -18.96 -1.27 11.64
N ASP A 183 -19.10 -1.90 10.47
CA ASP A 183 -18.73 -1.29 9.19
C ASP A 183 -19.54 -0.01 8.92
N ASP A 184 -20.81 0.02 9.34
CA ASP A 184 -21.67 1.20 9.25
C ASP A 184 -21.15 2.36 10.11
N ASP A 185 -20.75 2.08 11.37
CA ASP A 185 -20.17 3.09 12.25
C ASP A 185 -18.83 3.62 11.71
N ARG A 186 -17.97 2.73 11.17
CA ARG A 186 -16.70 3.14 10.53
C ARG A 186 -16.95 4.06 9.34
N LEU A 187 -17.88 3.66 8.45
CA LEU A 187 -18.19 4.42 7.25
C LEU A 187 -18.80 5.78 7.57
N SER A 188 -19.79 5.80 8.50
CA SER A 188 -20.57 7.01 8.80
C SER A 188 -19.88 8.00 9.73
N HIS A 189 -19.12 7.52 10.72
CA HIS A 189 -18.62 8.37 11.81
C HIS A 189 -17.08 8.44 11.89
N VAL A 190 -16.33 7.44 11.41
CA VAL A 190 -14.86 7.39 11.55
C VAL A 190 -14.15 7.86 10.30
N LYS A 191 -14.58 7.39 9.12
CA LYS A 191 -13.90 7.65 7.84
C LYS A 191 -13.62 9.13 7.56
N SER A 192 -14.57 10.01 7.91
CA SER A 192 -14.43 11.46 7.71
C SER A 192 -13.37 12.10 8.59
N LEU A 193 -12.96 11.46 9.68
CA LEU A 193 -11.95 11.97 10.63
C LEU A 193 -10.52 11.72 10.14
N GLN A 194 -10.34 10.83 9.17
CA GLN A 194 -9.03 10.45 8.61
C GLN A 194 -8.01 10.12 9.72
N LEU A 195 -8.44 9.27 10.68
CA LEU A 195 -7.59 8.88 11.80
C LEU A 195 -6.39 8.07 11.29
N ILE A 196 -5.23 8.39 11.82
CA ILE A 196 -3.95 7.81 11.36
C ILE A 196 -3.87 6.34 11.80
N THR A 197 -4.29 6.04 13.02
CA THR A 197 -4.24 4.68 13.58
C THR A 197 -5.39 3.79 13.11
N ASP A 198 -6.34 4.31 12.30
CA ASP A 198 -7.37 3.52 11.60
C ASP A 198 -6.87 2.97 10.26
N LYS A 199 -5.79 3.54 9.71
CA LYS A 199 -5.21 3.10 8.43
C LYS A 199 -4.64 1.69 8.53
N PRO A 200 -4.72 0.89 7.43
CA PRO A 200 -4.06 -0.39 7.35
C PRO A 200 -2.54 -0.23 7.47
N VAL A 201 -1.87 -1.19 8.08
CA VAL A 201 -0.44 -1.18 8.33
C VAL A 201 0.23 -2.49 7.90
N LEU A 202 1.40 -2.37 7.27
CA LEU A 202 2.34 -3.46 7.04
C LEU A 202 3.60 -3.19 7.85
N TYR A 203 3.98 -4.10 8.71
CA TYR A 203 5.23 -4.03 9.46
C TYR A 203 6.36 -4.64 8.64
N ILE A 204 7.45 -3.89 8.49
CA ILE A 204 8.63 -4.30 7.73
C ILE A 204 9.77 -4.51 8.71
N CYS A 205 10.10 -5.77 8.98
CA CYS A 205 11.25 -6.13 9.79
C CYS A 205 12.50 -6.06 8.91
N ASN A 206 13.29 -4.98 9.06
CA ASN A 206 14.60 -4.87 8.42
C ASN A 206 15.61 -5.67 9.23
N VAL A 207 16.13 -6.75 8.63
CA VAL A 207 17.06 -7.70 9.25
C VAL A 207 18.45 -7.62 8.62
N SER A 208 19.44 -8.28 9.23
CA SER A 208 20.75 -8.55 8.62
C SER A 208 20.63 -9.53 7.46
N GLU A 209 21.64 -9.60 6.61
CA GLU A 209 21.65 -10.44 5.40
C GLU A 209 21.45 -11.92 5.71
N ASP A 210 22.11 -12.43 6.74
CA ASP A 210 22.01 -13.82 7.21
C ASP A 210 20.62 -14.19 7.72
N ALA A 211 19.82 -13.22 8.13
CA ALA A 211 18.45 -13.39 8.60
C ALA A 211 17.38 -13.14 7.51
N ALA A 212 17.77 -12.81 6.28
CA ALA A 212 16.83 -12.43 5.21
C ALA A 212 15.85 -13.54 4.83
N VAL A 213 16.25 -14.81 4.92
CA VAL A 213 15.41 -15.97 4.58
C VAL A 213 14.60 -16.45 5.78
N ALA A 214 15.27 -16.69 6.92
CA ALA A 214 14.66 -17.33 8.08
C ALA A 214 14.09 -16.36 9.11
N GLY A 215 14.49 -15.08 9.07
CA GLY A 215 14.25 -14.14 10.15
C GLY A 215 15.15 -14.39 11.35
N ASN A 216 14.84 -13.75 12.47
CA ASN A 216 15.54 -13.87 13.73
C ASN A 216 14.59 -13.68 14.91
N HIS A 217 15.14 -13.73 16.14
CA HIS A 217 14.34 -13.60 17.37
C HIS A 217 13.55 -12.28 17.46
N TYR A 218 14.06 -11.16 16.90
CA TYR A 218 13.33 -9.89 16.82
C TYR A 218 12.08 -10.01 15.95
N VAL A 219 12.21 -10.68 14.80
CA VAL A 219 11.09 -10.94 13.89
C VAL A 219 10.01 -11.77 14.57
N ASP A 220 10.40 -12.81 15.33
CA ASP A 220 9.45 -13.66 16.04
C ASP A 220 8.69 -12.89 17.11
N GLN A 221 9.37 -11.99 17.84
CA GLN A 221 8.73 -11.11 18.81
C GLN A 221 7.70 -10.17 18.13
N VAL A 222 8.08 -9.53 17.01
CA VAL A 222 7.18 -8.66 16.25
C VAL A 222 5.97 -9.44 15.74
N LYS A 223 6.16 -10.60 15.12
CA LYS A 223 5.07 -11.46 14.64
C LYS A 223 4.08 -11.83 15.73
N ALA A 224 4.57 -12.18 16.92
CA ALA A 224 3.73 -12.56 18.06
C ALA A 224 2.81 -11.43 18.55
N VAL A 225 3.28 -10.19 18.52
CA VAL A 225 2.49 -9.00 18.91
C VAL A 225 1.54 -8.60 17.79
N VAL A 226 2.03 -8.51 16.56
CA VAL A 226 1.28 -8.06 15.38
C VAL A 226 0.13 -9.01 15.02
N ALA A 227 0.25 -10.31 15.31
CA ALA A 227 -0.84 -11.28 15.09
C ALA A 227 -2.16 -10.86 15.76
N LYS A 228 -2.11 -10.12 16.87
CA LYS A 228 -3.29 -9.60 17.59
C LYS A 228 -3.92 -8.40 16.89
N GLU A 229 -3.19 -7.71 16.03
CA GLU A 229 -3.64 -6.51 15.31
C GLU A 229 -4.22 -6.83 13.93
N LYS A 230 -4.22 -8.10 13.50
CA LYS A 230 -4.61 -8.52 12.13
C LYS A 230 -3.81 -7.81 11.03
N ALA A 231 -2.58 -7.42 11.32
CA ALA A 231 -1.65 -6.80 10.38
C ALA A 231 -0.63 -7.84 9.88
N GLU A 232 -0.02 -7.55 8.74
CA GLU A 232 1.00 -8.40 8.13
C GLU A 232 2.42 -7.97 8.55
N VAL A 233 3.34 -8.93 8.55
CA VAL A 233 4.77 -8.70 8.79
C VAL A 233 5.55 -9.20 7.59
N LEU A 234 6.33 -8.31 6.98
CA LEU A 234 7.28 -8.61 5.91
C LEU A 234 8.70 -8.58 6.47
N VAL A 235 9.50 -9.58 6.13
CA VAL A 235 10.92 -9.65 6.48
C VAL A 235 11.74 -9.38 5.24
N LEU A 236 12.68 -8.43 5.31
CA LEU A 236 13.64 -8.16 4.25
C LEU A 236 14.94 -7.55 4.83
N ALA A 237 16.04 -7.74 4.14
CA ALA A 237 17.30 -7.07 4.43
C ALA A 237 17.48 -5.90 3.47
N VAL A 238 17.43 -4.67 3.98
CA VAL A 238 17.53 -3.47 3.15
C VAL A 238 18.92 -3.33 2.50
N SER A 239 19.98 -3.88 3.12
CA SER A 239 21.34 -3.96 2.54
C SER A 239 21.32 -4.77 1.24
N ILE A 240 20.71 -5.96 1.24
CA ILE A 240 20.57 -6.80 0.03
C ILE A 240 19.85 -6.05 -1.09
N GLU A 241 18.79 -5.30 -0.77
CA GLU A 241 18.07 -4.51 -1.76
C GLU A 241 18.95 -3.41 -2.38
N ALA A 242 19.82 -2.80 -1.57
CA ALA A 242 20.76 -1.81 -2.06
C ALA A 242 21.79 -2.44 -3.01
N ASP A 243 22.36 -3.59 -2.65
CA ASP A 243 23.31 -4.33 -3.47
C ASP A 243 22.68 -4.78 -4.81
N ILE A 244 21.45 -5.32 -4.78
CA ILE A 244 20.70 -5.70 -6.00
C ILE A 244 20.55 -4.49 -6.95
N ASN A 245 20.31 -3.30 -6.42
CA ASN A 245 20.16 -2.10 -7.25
C ASN A 245 21.46 -1.62 -7.91
N GLU A 246 22.61 -2.01 -7.38
CA GLU A 246 23.92 -1.72 -7.99
C GLU A 246 24.27 -2.67 -9.13
N LEU A 247 23.63 -3.85 -9.21
CA LEU A 247 23.84 -4.82 -10.27
C LEU A 247 23.19 -4.35 -11.58
N GLU A 248 23.95 -4.41 -12.67
CA GLU A 248 23.51 -3.86 -13.97
C GLU A 248 22.61 -4.85 -14.74
N SER A 249 22.97 -6.15 -14.75
CA SER A 249 22.27 -7.15 -15.54
C SER A 249 21.23 -7.94 -14.76
N TYR A 250 20.22 -8.44 -15.48
CA TYR A 250 19.21 -9.33 -14.90
C TYR A 250 19.84 -10.65 -14.42
N GLU A 251 20.78 -11.19 -15.19
CA GLU A 251 21.50 -12.43 -14.88
C GLU A 251 22.30 -12.31 -13.58
N GLU A 252 23.02 -11.20 -13.38
CA GLU A 252 23.75 -10.96 -12.14
C GLU A 252 22.81 -10.89 -10.93
N ARG A 253 21.66 -10.25 -11.06
CA ARG A 253 20.65 -10.18 -9.99
C ARG A 253 20.09 -11.56 -9.65
N GLN A 254 19.83 -12.39 -10.64
CA GLN A 254 19.32 -13.75 -10.43
C GLN A 254 20.36 -14.62 -9.71
N LEU A 255 21.61 -14.60 -10.14
CA LEU A 255 22.70 -15.32 -9.49
C LEU A 255 22.88 -14.85 -8.03
N PHE A 256 22.86 -13.55 -7.79
CA PHE A 256 22.97 -13.00 -6.45
C PHE A 256 21.83 -13.45 -5.53
N LEU A 257 20.60 -13.44 -6.01
CA LEU A 257 19.45 -13.94 -5.27
C LEU A 257 19.54 -15.45 -4.99
N GLU A 258 19.99 -16.25 -5.97
CA GLU A 258 20.17 -17.69 -5.80
C GLU A 258 21.23 -18.01 -4.76
N ASP A 259 22.36 -17.29 -4.74
CA ASP A 259 23.42 -17.45 -3.77
C ASP A 259 22.94 -17.15 -2.33
N LEU A 260 22.00 -16.22 -2.18
CA LEU A 260 21.36 -15.88 -0.91
C LEU A 260 20.16 -16.78 -0.56
N GLY A 261 19.77 -17.70 -1.43
CA GLY A 261 18.58 -18.55 -1.24
C GLY A 261 17.26 -17.79 -1.36
N LEU A 262 17.25 -16.65 -2.04
CA LEU A 262 16.08 -15.83 -2.26
C LEU A 262 15.49 -16.09 -3.65
N SER A 263 14.18 -16.25 -3.75
CA SER A 263 13.47 -16.47 -5.02
C SER A 263 13.22 -15.18 -5.82
N GLU A 264 13.21 -14.04 -5.13
CA GLU A 264 12.95 -12.72 -5.69
C GLU A 264 13.42 -11.61 -4.73
N PRO A 265 13.60 -10.37 -5.20
CA PRO A 265 13.92 -9.23 -4.34
C PRO A 265 12.84 -8.98 -3.29
N GLY A 266 13.24 -8.60 -2.08
CA GLY A 266 12.31 -8.19 -1.01
C GLY A 266 11.49 -6.96 -1.39
N SER A 267 12.06 -6.04 -2.19
CA SER A 267 11.37 -4.89 -2.76
C SER A 267 10.17 -5.30 -3.62
N ALA A 268 10.29 -6.35 -4.42
CA ALA A 268 9.17 -6.87 -5.22
C ALA A 268 8.04 -7.41 -4.32
N LYS A 269 8.39 -8.15 -3.27
CA LYS A 269 7.42 -8.61 -2.24
C LYS A 269 6.75 -7.43 -1.55
N LEU A 270 7.53 -6.42 -1.16
CA LEU A 270 7.01 -5.21 -0.49
C LEU A 270 6.03 -4.44 -1.37
N ILE A 271 6.35 -4.24 -2.65
CA ILE A 271 5.47 -3.52 -3.57
C ILE A 271 4.13 -4.24 -3.72
N ARG A 272 4.14 -5.57 -3.89
CA ARG A 272 2.90 -6.36 -3.96
C ARG A 272 2.13 -6.35 -2.65
N ALA A 273 2.81 -6.46 -1.51
CA ALA A 273 2.17 -6.36 -0.19
C ALA A 273 1.54 -4.98 0.03
N ALA A 274 2.22 -3.90 -0.34
CA ALA A 274 1.68 -2.53 -0.28
C ALA A 274 0.46 -2.34 -1.20
N TYR A 275 0.50 -2.93 -2.40
CA TYR A 275 -0.60 -2.91 -3.35
C TYR A 275 -1.85 -3.61 -2.80
N ASN A 276 -1.67 -4.79 -2.20
CA ASN A 276 -2.74 -5.53 -1.55
C ASN A 276 -3.27 -4.80 -0.31
N LEU A 277 -2.38 -4.23 0.51
CA LEU A 277 -2.74 -3.44 1.70
C LEU A 277 -3.63 -2.25 1.35
N LEU A 278 -3.40 -1.63 0.19
CA LEU A 278 -4.20 -0.55 -0.36
C LEU A 278 -5.52 -1.04 -0.99
N THR A 279 -5.82 -2.33 -0.90
CA THR A 279 -7.00 -2.96 -1.51
C THR A 279 -7.15 -2.61 -2.99
N LEU A 280 -6.05 -2.70 -3.73
CA LEU A 280 -5.99 -2.43 -5.16
C LEU A 280 -6.11 -3.72 -5.97
N HIS A 281 -6.77 -3.64 -7.10
CA HIS A 281 -6.84 -4.68 -8.12
C HIS A 281 -6.22 -4.20 -9.42
N THR A 282 -5.78 -5.15 -10.23
CA THR A 282 -5.26 -4.90 -11.57
C THR A 282 -6.21 -5.49 -12.60
N TYR A 283 -6.56 -4.71 -13.61
CA TYR A 283 -7.11 -5.23 -14.86
C TYR A 283 -6.14 -4.90 -16.00
N PHE A 284 -6.25 -5.61 -17.11
CA PHE A 284 -5.38 -5.46 -18.27
C PHE A 284 -6.14 -4.97 -19.49
N THR A 285 -5.44 -4.23 -20.33
CA THR A 285 -5.82 -4.03 -21.73
C THR A 285 -4.74 -4.67 -22.59
N ALA A 286 -5.13 -5.46 -23.57
CA ALA A 286 -4.19 -6.21 -24.41
C ALA A 286 -4.45 -5.90 -25.89
N GLY A 287 -3.45 -5.37 -26.58
CA GLY A 287 -3.50 -5.04 -28.00
C GLY A 287 -2.10 -4.99 -28.61
N GLU A 288 -2.01 -5.02 -29.94
CA GLU A 288 -0.73 -5.03 -30.69
C GLU A 288 0.15 -3.81 -30.37
N LYS A 289 -0.45 -2.64 -30.14
CA LYS A 289 0.31 -1.43 -29.79
C LYS A 289 0.77 -1.41 -28.35
N GLU A 290 -0.07 -1.92 -27.43
CA GLU A 290 0.19 -1.81 -26.01
C GLU A 290 -0.50 -2.95 -25.25
N VAL A 291 0.24 -3.56 -24.32
CA VAL A 291 -0.31 -4.34 -23.21
C VAL A 291 -0.06 -3.56 -21.94
N ARG A 292 -1.13 -3.29 -21.19
CA ARG A 292 -1.04 -2.42 -20.02
C ARG A 292 -1.84 -2.96 -18.84
N ALA A 293 -1.24 -2.86 -17.67
CA ALA A 293 -1.87 -3.10 -16.38
C ALA A 293 -2.40 -1.78 -15.81
N TRP A 294 -3.66 -1.79 -15.38
CA TRP A 294 -4.36 -0.64 -14.82
C TRP A 294 -4.71 -0.88 -13.38
N THR A 295 -4.44 0.08 -12.51
CA THR A 295 -4.74 0.04 -11.09
C THR A 295 -6.14 0.57 -10.82
N ILE A 296 -6.96 -0.20 -10.10
CA ILE A 296 -8.29 0.20 -9.64
C ILE A 296 -8.49 -0.18 -8.17
N PRO A 297 -9.33 0.52 -7.41
CA PRO A 297 -9.78 0.04 -6.10
C PRO A 297 -10.57 -1.26 -6.23
N GLN A 298 -10.42 -2.16 -5.28
CA GLN A 298 -11.28 -3.35 -5.17
C GLN A 298 -12.76 -2.93 -5.10
N GLY A 299 -13.62 -3.61 -5.85
CA GLY A 299 -15.03 -3.27 -5.94
C GLY A 299 -15.37 -2.20 -6.96
N ALA A 300 -14.40 -1.71 -7.75
CA ALA A 300 -14.66 -0.77 -8.83
C ALA A 300 -15.56 -1.40 -9.90
N SER A 301 -16.56 -0.64 -10.36
CA SER A 301 -17.42 -1.02 -11.48
C SER A 301 -16.72 -0.83 -12.83
N ALA A 302 -17.23 -1.47 -13.88
CA ALA A 302 -16.66 -1.34 -15.23
C ALA A 302 -16.59 0.12 -15.73
N PRO A 303 -17.58 1.01 -15.52
CA PRO A 303 -17.44 2.43 -15.84
C PRO A 303 -16.30 3.12 -15.08
N GLN A 304 -16.16 2.85 -13.77
CA GLN A 304 -15.07 3.41 -12.95
C GLN A 304 -13.70 2.94 -13.45
N ALA A 305 -13.59 1.65 -13.80
CA ALA A 305 -12.37 1.12 -14.41
C ALA A 305 -12.06 1.79 -15.77
N ALA A 306 -13.06 2.00 -16.62
CA ALA A 306 -12.90 2.74 -17.87
C ALA A 306 -12.45 4.19 -17.62
N GLY A 307 -12.92 4.81 -16.53
CA GLY A 307 -12.57 6.16 -16.08
C GLY A 307 -11.09 6.34 -15.76
N VAL A 308 -10.42 5.26 -15.32
CA VAL A 308 -8.96 5.26 -15.04
C VAL A 308 -8.17 5.46 -16.35
N ILE A 309 -8.69 5.00 -17.50
CA ILE A 309 -8.07 5.24 -18.80
C ILE A 309 -8.29 6.70 -19.22
N HIS A 310 -9.54 7.14 -19.20
CA HIS A 310 -9.94 8.52 -19.50
C HIS A 310 -11.34 8.80 -18.96
N THR A 311 -11.56 10.00 -18.44
CA THR A 311 -12.86 10.42 -17.87
C THR A 311 -14.03 10.31 -18.88
N ASP A 312 -13.77 10.49 -20.17
CA ASP A 312 -14.79 10.34 -21.21
C ASP A 312 -15.22 8.90 -21.39
N PHE A 313 -14.32 7.92 -21.11
CA PHE A 313 -14.67 6.48 -21.16
C PHE A 313 -15.67 6.12 -20.06
N GLU A 314 -15.55 6.72 -18.88
CA GLU A 314 -16.53 6.56 -17.81
C GLU A 314 -17.88 7.15 -18.18
N LYS A 315 -17.90 8.41 -18.64
CA LYS A 315 -19.13 9.13 -18.99
C LYS A 315 -19.85 8.49 -20.16
N GLY A 316 -19.11 8.11 -21.19
CA GLY A 316 -19.64 7.51 -22.41
C GLY A 316 -19.74 5.99 -22.38
N PHE A 317 -19.53 5.33 -21.22
CA PHE A 317 -19.51 3.88 -21.10
C PHE A 317 -20.80 3.23 -21.62
N ILE A 318 -20.62 2.25 -22.53
CA ILE A 318 -21.70 1.45 -23.08
C ILE A 318 -21.65 0.03 -22.51
N ARG A 319 -20.53 -0.66 -22.70
CA ARG A 319 -20.27 -2.02 -22.25
C ARG A 319 -18.78 -2.33 -22.23
N ALA A 320 -18.40 -3.41 -21.55
CA ALA A 320 -17.06 -3.96 -21.61
C ALA A 320 -17.09 -5.39 -22.18
N GLU A 321 -16.14 -5.73 -23.04
CA GLU A 321 -15.83 -7.10 -23.40
C GLU A 321 -14.74 -7.57 -22.43
N VAL A 322 -15.00 -8.66 -21.71
CA VAL A 322 -14.16 -9.11 -20.60
C VAL A 322 -13.74 -10.56 -20.83
N ILE A 323 -12.45 -10.80 -20.70
CA ILE A 323 -11.82 -12.13 -20.72
C ILE A 323 -11.13 -12.32 -19.38
N SER A 324 -11.29 -13.47 -18.71
CA SER A 324 -10.45 -13.76 -17.54
C SER A 324 -9.00 -13.98 -17.98
N TYR A 325 -8.03 -13.56 -17.15
CA TYR A 325 -6.61 -13.84 -17.44
C TYR A 325 -6.37 -15.32 -17.72
N SER A 326 -6.96 -16.21 -16.92
CA SER A 326 -6.82 -17.65 -17.08
C SER A 326 -7.32 -18.17 -18.44
N ASP A 327 -8.45 -17.65 -18.93
CA ASP A 327 -8.93 -18.01 -20.27
C ASP A 327 -7.99 -17.47 -21.35
N TYR A 328 -7.50 -16.21 -21.19
CA TYR A 328 -6.57 -15.65 -22.16
C TYR A 328 -5.26 -16.45 -22.26
N GLU A 329 -4.70 -16.82 -21.11
CA GLU A 329 -3.49 -17.65 -21.02
C GLU A 329 -3.69 -19.04 -21.62
N ASN A 330 -4.79 -19.72 -21.27
CA ASN A 330 -5.10 -21.07 -21.72
C ASN A 330 -5.30 -21.17 -23.25
N PHE A 331 -5.98 -20.20 -23.84
CA PHE A 331 -6.24 -20.17 -25.28
C PHE A 331 -5.13 -19.47 -26.08
N GLY A 332 -4.30 -18.65 -25.44
CA GLY A 332 -3.11 -18.02 -26.02
C GLY A 332 -3.37 -16.85 -26.97
N SER A 333 -4.62 -16.51 -27.28
CA SER A 333 -4.97 -15.32 -28.07
C SER A 333 -6.45 -14.95 -27.92
N GLU A 334 -6.78 -13.68 -28.06
CA GLU A 334 -8.15 -13.18 -28.03
C GLU A 334 -9.05 -13.85 -29.08
N LEU A 335 -8.53 -14.12 -30.29
CA LEU A 335 -9.28 -14.82 -31.34
C LEU A 335 -9.74 -16.19 -30.88
N LYS A 336 -8.84 -17.00 -30.32
CA LYS A 336 -9.18 -18.35 -29.84
C LYS A 336 -10.13 -18.31 -28.64
N VAL A 337 -9.99 -17.33 -27.74
CA VAL A 337 -10.94 -17.11 -26.65
C VAL A 337 -12.34 -16.80 -27.18
N LYS A 338 -12.43 -15.98 -28.24
CA LYS A 338 -13.69 -15.65 -28.91
C LYS A 338 -14.33 -16.87 -29.58
N GLU A 339 -13.53 -17.66 -30.31
CA GLU A 339 -13.98 -18.92 -30.95
C GLU A 339 -14.50 -19.92 -29.90
N ALA A 340 -13.89 -19.96 -28.71
CA ALA A 340 -14.31 -20.77 -27.57
C ALA A 340 -15.55 -20.21 -26.83
N GLY A 341 -16.05 -19.04 -27.22
CA GLY A 341 -17.21 -18.39 -26.57
C GLY A 341 -16.96 -17.91 -25.14
N LYS A 342 -15.70 -17.58 -24.81
CA LYS A 342 -15.28 -17.20 -23.47
C LYS A 342 -15.22 -15.68 -23.23
N ILE A 343 -15.51 -14.88 -24.26
CA ILE A 343 -15.65 -13.43 -24.09
C ILE A 343 -17.01 -13.14 -23.49
N ARG A 344 -17.01 -12.47 -22.34
CA ARG A 344 -18.21 -12.00 -21.67
C ARG A 344 -18.49 -10.55 -22.09
N VAL A 345 -19.75 -10.19 -22.21
CA VAL A 345 -20.17 -8.81 -22.44
C VAL A 345 -20.86 -8.32 -21.18
N GLU A 346 -20.24 -7.32 -20.55
CA GLU A 346 -20.65 -6.84 -19.22
C GLU A 346 -21.15 -5.38 -19.29
N GLY A 347 -22.13 -5.08 -18.47
CA GLY A 347 -22.75 -3.76 -18.35
C GLY A 347 -22.17 -2.90 -17.24
N LYS A 348 -22.89 -1.81 -16.90
CA LYS A 348 -22.44 -0.80 -15.92
C LYS A 348 -22.27 -1.34 -14.49
N GLU A 349 -23.06 -2.34 -14.12
CA GLU A 349 -23.08 -2.91 -12.77
C GLU A 349 -22.00 -3.98 -12.55
N TYR A 350 -21.23 -4.31 -13.59
CA TYR A 350 -20.18 -5.30 -13.47
C TYR A 350 -19.04 -4.80 -12.57
N ILE A 351 -18.76 -5.57 -11.52
CA ILE A 351 -17.59 -5.32 -10.64
C ILE A 351 -16.39 -6.02 -11.24
N VAL A 352 -15.38 -5.24 -11.57
CA VAL A 352 -14.14 -5.72 -12.21
C VAL A 352 -13.38 -6.63 -11.25
N LYS A 353 -12.97 -7.77 -11.77
CA LYS A 353 -12.18 -8.76 -11.01
C LYS A 353 -10.70 -8.54 -11.27
N ASP A 354 -9.89 -8.86 -10.27
CA ASP A 354 -8.43 -8.84 -10.43
C ASP A 354 -8.01 -9.83 -11.53
N GLY A 355 -7.24 -9.37 -12.50
CA GLY A 355 -6.80 -10.13 -13.65
C GLY A 355 -7.75 -10.13 -14.86
N ASP A 356 -8.85 -9.41 -14.84
CA ASP A 356 -9.68 -9.27 -16.05
C ASP A 356 -8.90 -8.58 -17.18
N VAL A 357 -8.99 -9.13 -18.40
CA VAL A 357 -8.51 -8.46 -19.62
C VAL A 357 -9.72 -7.83 -20.29
N MET A 358 -9.71 -6.51 -20.45
CA MET A 358 -10.90 -5.73 -20.76
C MET A 358 -10.76 -4.89 -22.03
N HIS A 359 -11.82 -4.83 -22.80
CA HIS A 359 -11.96 -3.89 -23.90
C HIS A 359 -13.25 -3.09 -23.75
N PHE A 360 -13.12 -1.75 -23.59
CA PHE A 360 -14.26 -0.87 -23.34
C PHE A 360 -14.87 -0.35 -24.65
N ARG A 361 -16.20 -0.35 -24.71
CA ARG A 361 -16.98 0.31 -25.75
C ARG A 361 -17.67 1.53 -25.15
N PHE A 362 -17.39 2.66 -25.70
CA PHE A 362 -17.91 3.95 -25.24
C PHE A 362 -18.32 4.83 -26.42
N ASN A 363 -19.16 5.81 -26.14
CA ASN A 363 -19.56 6.84 -27.10
C ASN A 363 -19.32 8.21 -26.45
N VAL A 364 -18.61 9.11 -27.14
CA VAL A 364 -18.28 10.47 -26.68
C VAL A 364 -19.15 11.45 -27.41
#